data_b719abe9c0c0569cd241363c470b6769
#
_entry.id   b719abe9c0c0569cd241363c470b6769
#
_cell.length_a   1.000
_cell.length_b   1.000
_cell.length_c   1.000
_cell.angle_alpha   90.00
_cell.angle_beta   90.00
_cell.angle_gamma   90.00
#
_symmetry.space_group_name_H-M   'P 1'
#
loop_
_entity.id
_entity.type
_entity.pdbx_description
1 polymer ?
#
loop_
_entity_poly.entity_id
_entity_poly.type
_entity_poly.pdbx_seq_one_letter_code
_entity_poly.pdbx_strand_id
1 'polypeptide(L)'
;MYLLLCLFSSAMAVLALSSWAAKQGSGFAVDELTGQITGIGDYRRAVVQAGAAAIGILVAILLSNIDYRSLVNVWPVHVVLTWGLVLPTLVIRNVTLGPLTIGYNAGDTDNYSWYKLGGFTFQPTELAKISFILTFAMHLNNVRSRLNEPKELGKLLLHLFVPIGIIHIQGDDGTAIIYGIIGCCMLFAAGLSWKYIIGAFAALAAAAAVVFAFFSDKIGKGYQWYRILAVIDPNNETGWAPSETIWKNIVYQQQRGEIAIGSGGFSGKGWMEGTQAHLDFIPERTSDFLFAVFSEEFGFVGNLVLLALYTALIGRSFYIAAFAETRFSRLLAGAIGCIFFTYTFVNMGMVSGILPVVGVPLPFMSYGGTALLILGVCTGILLSVSAESKH
;
A
#
# COMPACT_ATOMS: atom_id res chain seq x y z
N MET A 1 -5.44 -21.73 5.99
CA MET A 1 -5.74 -21.11 4.70
C MET A 1 -5.11 -19.71 4.57
N TYR A 2 -5.27 -18.80 5.53
CA TYR A 2 -4.67 -17.46 5.51
C TYR A 2 -3.15 -17.46 5.38
N LEU A 3 -2.47 -18.21 6.29
CA LEU A 3 -1.01 -18.38 6.25
C LEU A 3 -0.53 -18.95 4.91
N LEU A 4 -1.26 -19.88 4.31
CA LEU A 4 -0.92 -20.44 3.01
C LEU A 4 -1.04 -19.40 1.87
N LEU A 5 -2.05 -18.52 1.90
CA LEU A 5 -2.19 -17.46 0.92
C LEU A 5 -1.08 -16.40 1.06
N CYS A 6 -0.74 -16.02 2.29
CA CYS A 6 0.38 -15.11 2.55
C CYS A 6 1.72 -15.73 2.15
N LEU A 7 1.94 -17.02 2.43
CA LEU A 7 3.13 -17.77 2.03
C LEU A 7 3.25 -17.85 0.52
N PHE A 8 2.15 -18.14 -0.18
CA PHE A 8 2.13 -18.26 -1.63
C PHE A 8 2.45 -16.92 -2.30
N SER A 9 1.79 -15.83 -1.89
CA SER A 9 2.05 -14.51 -2.46
C SER A 9 3.45 -14.01 -2.14
N SER A 10 3.98 -14.28 -0.95
CA SER A 10 5.38 -13.97 -0.61
C SER A 10 6.36 -14.81 -1.41
N ALA A 11 6.08 -16.09 -1.62
CA ALA A 11 6.91 -16.97 -2.46
C ALA A 11 6.90 -16.51 -3.92
N MET A 12 5.75 -16.11 -4.45
CA MET A 12 5.64 -15.54 -5.81
C MET A 12 6.41 -14.24 -5.94
N ALA A 13 6.38 -13.36 -4.93
CA ALA A 13 7.17 -12.13 -4.92
C ALA A 13 8.68 -12.42 -4.91
N VAL A 14 9.13 -13.38 -4.10
CA VAL A 14 10.55 -13.81 -4.06
C VAL A 14 10.96 -14.39 -5.40
N LEU A 15 10.13 -15.23 -6.02
CA LEU A 15 10.37 -15.79 -7.35
C LEU A 15 10.46 -14.72 -8.41
N ALA A 16 9.52 -13.77 -8.45
CA ALA A 16 9.53 -12.67 -9.41
C ALA A 16 10.77 -11.78 -9.26
N LEU A 17 11.15 -11.45 -8.01
CA LEU A 17 12.35 -10.66 -7.73
C LEU A 17 13.65 -11.41 -8.03
N SER A 18 13.72 -12.72 -7.73
CA SER A 18 14.90 -13.53 -8.03
C SER A 18 15.07 -13.74 -9.53
N SER A 19 13.95 -13.92 -10.26
CA SER A 19 13.97 -14.04 -11.70
C SER A 19 14.54 -12.79 -12.37
N TRP A 20 14.06 -11.64 -11.89
CA TRP A 20 14.51 -10.36 -12.39
C TRP A 20 15.98 -10.08 -12.02
N ALA A 21 16.43 -10.39 -10.81
CA ALA A 21 17.83 -10.22 -10.41
C ALA A 21 18.78 -11.08 -11.25
N ALA A 22 18.36 -12.29 -11.64
CA ALA A 22 19.16 -13.19 -12.43
C ALA A 22 19.45 -12.69 -13.84
N LYS A 23 18.50 -12.01 -14.50
CA LYS A 23 18.67 -11.55 -15.90
C LYS A 23 19.37 -10.20 -16.05
N GLN A 24 19.43 -9.37 -15.01
CA GLN A 24 20.06 -8.04 -15.09
C GLN A 24 21.54 -8.00 -14.70
N GLY A 25 22.22 -9.15 -14.61
CA GLY A 25 23.60 -9.19 -14.16
C GLY A 25 23.80 -8.89 -12.68
N SER A 26 22.69 -8.59 -11.93
CA SER A 26 22.70 -8.48 -10.48
C SER A 26 22.48 -9.84 -9.79
N GLY A 27 21.97 -10.83 -10.51
CA GLY A 27 21.82 -12.21 -10.04
C GLY A 27 22.97 -13.13 -10.47
N PHE A 28 23.33 -13.12 -11.74
CA PHE A 28 24.49 -13.80 -12.29
C PHE A 28 25.25 -12.86 -13.19
N ALA A 29 26.56 -12.72 -12.98
CA ALA A 29 27.41 -12.11 -13.97
C ALA A 29 27.52 -13.09 -15.16
N VAL A 30 26.98 -12.71 -16.29
CA VAL A 30 27.08 -13.45 -17.55
C VAL A 30 28.13 -12.78 -18.41
N ASP A 31 29.09 -13.52 -18.86
CA ASP A 31 30.05 -13.03 -19.87
C ASP A 31 29.29 -12.77 -21.17
N GLU A 32 29.26 -11.52 -21.60
CA GLU A 32 28.54 -11.08 -22.81
C GLU A 32 29.03 -11.77 -24.10
N LEU A 33 30.29 -12.26 -24.12
CA LEU A 33 30.88 -12.91 -25.26
C LEU A 33 30.61 -14.43 -25.32
N THR A 34 30.56 -15.08 -24.18
CA THR A 34 30.45 -16.54 -24.10
C THR A 34 29.07 -17.03 -23.64
N GLY A 35 28.23 -16.15 -23.10
CA GLY A 35 26.95 -16.53 -22.48
C GLY A 35 27.09 -17.38 -21.20
N GLN A 36 28.31 -17.54 -20.67
CA GLN A 36 28.58 -18.34 -19.48
C GLN A 36 28.35 -17.53 -18.20
N ILE A 37 27.82 -18.17 -17.20
CA ILE A 37 27.63 -17.60 -15.86
C ILE A 37 29.00 -17.48 -15.19
N THR A 38 29.48 -16.25 -14.99
CA THR A 38 30.81 -15.95 -14.44
C THR A 38 30.81 -15.61 -12.95
N GLY A 39 29.63 -15.46 -12.32
CA GLY A 39 29.53 -15.18 -10.89
C GLY A 39 28.11 -15.21 -10.35
N ILE A 40 28.00 -15.26 -9.01
CA ILE A 40 26.72 -15.10 -8.30
C ILE A 40 26.46 -13.60 -8.18
N GLY A 41 25.37 -13.13 -8.75
CA GLY A 41 25.02 -11.73 -8.66
C GLY A 41 24.31 -11.34 -7.37
N ASP A 42 23.79 -10.12 -7.31
CA ASP A 42 23.20 -9.54 -6.11
C ASP A 42 21.77 -10.03 -5.85
N TYR A 43 21.65 -11.15 -5.11
CA TYR A 43 20.37 -11.65 -4.59
C TYR A 43 19.88 -10.90 -3.33
N ARG A 44 20.52 -9.81 -2.94
CA ARG A 44 20.25 -9.09 -1.71
C ARG A 44 18.76 -8.76 -1.55
N ARG A 45 18.11 -8.25 -2.60
CA ARG A 45 16.69 -7.90 -2.54
C ARG A 45 15.81 -9.13 -2.30
N ALA A 46 16.09 -10.23 -2.97
CA ALA A 46 15.36 -11.49 -2.79
C ALA A 46 15.55 -12.07 -1.38
N VAL A 47 16.78 -12.03 -0.86
CA VAL A 47 17.09 -12.50 0.51
C VAL A 47 16.41 -11.61 1.56
N VAL A 48 16.46 -10.29 1.40
CA VAL A 48 15.76 -9.34 2.30
C VAL A 48 14.26 -9.57 2.28
N GLN A 49 13.67 -9.75 1.10
CA GLN A 49 12.22 -10.02 0.95
C GLN A 49 11.84 -11.37 1.61
N ALA A 50 12.61 -12.41 1.37
CA ALA A 50 12.40 -13.74 2.01
C ALA A 50 12.52 -13.66 3.52
N GLY A 51 13.53 -12.95 4.02
CA GLY A 51 13.73 -12.71 5.46
C GLY A 51 12.56 -11.94 6.08
N ALA A 52 12.11 -10.86 5.44
CA ALA A 52 10.96 -10.08 5.88
C ALA A 52 9.66 -10.92 5.87
N ALA A 53 9.46 -11.74 4.84
CA ALA A 53 8.33 -12.66 4.77
C ALA A 53 8.38 -13.70 5.91
N ALA A 54 9.52 -14.30 6.17
CA ALA A 54 9.69 -15.26 7.27
C ALA A 54 9.39 -14.63 8.64
N ILE A 55 9.91 -13.42 8.89
CA ILE A 55 9.63 -12.67 10.12
C ILE A 55 8.14 -12.29 10.18
N GLY A 56 7.54 -11.83 9.07
CA GLY A 56 6.10 -11.51 9.00
C GLY A 56 5.23 -12.72 9.34
N ILE A 57 5.57 -13.90 8.84
CA ILE A 57 4.87 -15.15 9.16
C ILE A 57 5.06 -15.52 10.65
N LEU A 58 6.27 -15.40 11.19
CA LEU A 58 6.53 -15.64 12.59
C LEU A 58 5.70 -14.69 13.48
N VAL A 59 5.68 -13.40 13.16
CA VAL A 59 4.86 -12.39 13.85
C VAL A 59 3.38 -12.74 13.76
N ALA A 60 2.88 -13.16 12.59
CA ALA A 60 1.50 -13.59 12.42
C ALA A 60 1.15 -14.79 13.31
N ILE A 61 2.03 -15.80 13.39
CA ILE A 61 1.84 -16.95 14.26
C ILE A 61 1.88 -16.55 15.74
N LEU A 62 2.82 -15.72 16.15
CA LEU A 62 2.92 -15.27 17.53
C LEU A 62 1.67 -14.48 17.94
N LEU A 63 1.23 -13.52 17.12
CA LEU A 63 0.05 -12.71 17.39
C LEU A 63 -1.25 -13.51 17.32
N SER A 64 -1.32 -14.58 16.53
CA SER A 64 -2.50 -15.46 16.51
C SER A 64 -2.75 -16.18 17.83
N ASN A 65 -1.72 -16.34 18.69
CA ASN A 65 -1.82 -16.93 20.02
C ASN A 65 -2.02 -15.88 21.13
N ILE A 66 -2.00 -14.59 20.80
CA ILE A 66 -2.21 -13.49 21.75
C ILE A 66 -3.63 -12.96 21.53
N ASP A 67 -4.35 -12.74 22.61
CA ASP A 67 -5.66 -12.04 22.53
C ASP A 67 -5.44 -10.61 22.02
N TYR A 68 -6.04 -10.28 20.86
CA TYR A 68 -5.97 -8.95 20.26
C TYR A 68 -6.43 -7.84 21.23
N ARG A 69 -7.25 -8.16 22.24
CA ARG A 69 -7.69 -7.21 23.29
C ARG A 69 -6.51 -6.70 24.12
N SER A 70 -5.48 -7.53 24.29
CA SER A 70 -4.26 -7.11 24.98
C SER A 70 -3.53 -5.99 24.24
N LEU A 71 -3.56 -6.00 22.89
CA LEU A 71 -3.01 -4.90 22.08
C LEU A 71 -3.79 -3.60 22.31
N VAL A 72 -5.11 -3.70 22.47
CA VAL A 72 -5.96 -2.54 22.74
C VAL A 72 -5.71 -1.97 24.13
N ASN A 73 -5.52 -2.83 25.13
CA ASN A 73 -5.27 -2.39 26.51
C ASN A 73 -3.98 -1.56 26.66
N VAL A 74 -2.99 -1.80 25.79
CA VAL A 74 -1.73 -1.05 25.76
C VAL A 74 -1.73 0.09 24.72
N TRP A 75 -2.93 0.58 24.33
CA TRP A 75 -3.06 1.62 23.30
C TRP A 75 -2.20 2.87 23.50
N PRO A 76 -2.00 3.41 24.73
CA PRO A 76 -1.16 4.59 24.90
C PRO A 76 0.29 4.31 24.51
N VAL A 77 0.78 3.08 24.80
CA VAL A 77 2.16 2.68 24.51
C VAL A 77 2.40 2.65 23.01
N HIS A 78 1.55 1.91 22.26
CA HIS A 78 1.76 1.82 20.82
C HIS A 78 1.48 3.14 20.09
N VAL A 79 0.56 3.99 20.59
CA VAL A 79 0.34 5.34 20.05
C VAL A 79 1.59 6.20 20.25
N VAL A 80 2.12 6.27 21.47
CA VAL A 80 3.34 7.05 21.74
C VAL A 80 4.52 6.55 20.93
N LEU A 81 4.72 5.24 20.85
CA LEU A 81 5.81 4.65 20.06
C LEU A 81 5.68 4.95 18.56
N THR A 82 4.50 4.73 17.97
CA THR A 82 4.31 4.92 16.53
C THR A 82 4.38 6.38 16.12
N TRP A 83 3.68 7.27 16.85
CA TRP A 83 3.72 8.70 16.55
C TRP A 83 5.03 9.33 16.95
N GLY A 84 5.70 8.81 17.99
CA GLY A 84 7.07 9.20 18.35
C GLY A 84 8.09 8.92 17.24
N LEU A 85 7.82 7.92 16.39
CA LEU A 85 8.61 7.64 15.17
C LEU A 85 8.15 8.48 13.97
N VAL A 86 6.85 8.78 13.83
CA VAL A 86 6.31 9.55 12.71
C VAL A 86 6.64 11.04 12.82
N LEU A 87 6.46 11.64 14.00
CA LEU A 87 6.62 13.10 14.17
C LEU A 87 8.03 13.65 13.85
N PRO A 88 9.13 12.98 14.18
CA PRO A 88 10.46 13.47 13.80
C PRO A 88 10.65 13.65 12.31
N THR A 89 10.06 12.80 11.48
CA THR A 89 10.20 12.88 10.01
C THR A 89 9.45 14.08 9.39
N LEU A 90 8.58 14.77 10.14
CA LEU A 90 7.99 16.05 9.71
C LEU A 90 9.01 17.18 9.65
N VAL A 91 9.95 17.19 10.61
CA VAL A 91 10.90 18.29 10.81
C VAL A 91 12.28 17.94 10.29
N ILE A 92 12.69 16.68 10.53
CA ILE A 92 14.01 16.17 10.16
C ILE A 92 13.93 15.60 8.76
N ARG A 93 14.63 16.25 7.81
CA ARG A 93 14.66 15.82 6.41
C ARG A 93 16.07 15.41 6.02
N ASN A 94 16.22 14.13 5.68
CA ASN A 94 17.46 13.53 5.15
C ASN A 94 18.71 13.76 6.03
N VAL A 95 18.54 13.74 7.36
CA VAL A 95 19.65 13.91 8.32
C VAL A 95 20.22 12.54 8.67
N THR A 96 21.52 12.37 8.43
CA THR A 96 22.25 11.12 8.71
C THR A 96 23.00 11.19 10.02
N LEU A 97 22.71 10.27 10.93
CA LEU A 97 23.34 10.10 12.25
C LEU A 97 24.00 8.71 12.30
N GLY A 98 25.26 8.62 11.91
CA GLY A 98 25.97 7.35 11.77
C GLY A 98 25.30 6.44 10.73
N PRO A 99 24.85 5.21 11.08
CA PRO A 99 24.19 4.31 10.14
C PRO A 99 22.70 4.67 9.88
N LEU A 100 22.11 5.59 10.68
CA LEU A 100 20.70 5.95 10.65
C LEU A 100 20.49 7.27 9.89
N THR A 101 19.63 7.27 8.88
CA THR A 101 19.13 8.47 8.23
C THR A 101 17.65 8.65 8.58
N ILE A 102 17.29 9.82 9.11
CA ILE A 102 15.92 10.21 9.46
C ILE A 102 15.37 11.10 8.36
N GLY A 103 14.09 10.90 7.99
CA GLY A 103 13.48 11.63 6.90
C GLY A 103 14.14 11.30 5.56
N TYR A 104 14.51 10.04 5.33
CA TYR A 104 15.11 9.58 4.09
C TYR A 104 14.08 9.68 2.95
N ASN A 105 14.49 10.28 1.85
CA ASN A 105 13.73 10.30 0.61
C ASN A 105 14.08 9.05 -0.22
N ALA A 106 13.13 8.17 -0.42
CA ALA A 106 13.35 6.91 -1.15
C ALA A 106 13.33 7.06 -2.67
N GLY A 107 13.02 8.24 -3.20
CA GLY A 107 13.02 8.59 -4.62
C GLY A 107 13.19 10.10 -4.79
N ASP A 108 13.25 10.59 -6.00
CA ASP A 108 13.33 12.04 -6.29
C ASP A 108 11.98 12.77 -6.08
N THR A 109 11.26 12.42 -5.00
CA THR A 109 9.98 13.00 -4.60
C THR A 109 10.14 13.81 -3.32
N ASP A 110 9.15 14.66 -2.99
CA ASP A 110 9.13 15.40 -1.72
C ASP A 110 8.69 14.55 -0.51
N ASN A 111 8.77 13.22 -0.61
CA ASN A 111 8.38 12.30 0.45
C ASN A 111 9.54 11.98 1.39
N TYR A 112 9.51 12.48 2.62
CA TYR A 112 10.53 12.32 3.66
C TYR A 112 10.07 11.41 4.82
N SER A 113 9.15 10.48 4.56
CA SER A 113 8.49 9.64 5.58
C SER A 113 9.29 8.41 6.02
N TRP A 114 10.52 8.21 5.52
CA TRP A 114 11.29 7.00 5.73
C TRP A 114 12.44 7.17 6.73
N TYR A 115 12.77 6.09 7.42
CA TYR A 115 14.05 5.88 8.08
C TYR A 115 14.88 4.91 7.26
N LYS A 116 16.19 5.19 7.16
CA LYS A 116 17.17 4.29 6.53
C LYS A 116 18.21 3.89 7.57
N LEU A 117 18.35 2.59 7.80
CA LEU A 117 19.38 2.03 8.68
C LEU A 117 20.27 1.11 7.84
N GLY A 118 21.43 1.61 7.46
CA GLY A 118 22.30 0.89 6.52
C GLY A 118 21.60 0.59 5.19
N GLY A 119 21.36 -0.69 4.92
CA GLY A 119 20.65 -1.14 3.70
C GLY A 119 19.16 -1.40 3.87
N PHE A 120 18.60 -1.17 5.06
CA PHE A 120 17.19 -1.39 5.37
C PHE A 120 16.45 -0.05 5.46
N THR A 121 15.29 0.03 4.83
CA THR A 121 14.39 1.19 4.91
C THR A 121 13.13 0.81 5.69
N PHE A 122 12.70 1.72 6.57
CA PHE A 122 11.52 1.54 7.42
C PHE A 122 10.61 2.76 7.32
N GLN A 123 9.31 2.52 7.11
CA GLN A 123 8.31 3.59 7.05
C GLN A 123 7.43 3.55 8.31
N PRO A 124 7.58 4.52 9.24
CA PRO A 124 6.82 4.53 10.49
C PRO A 124 5.31 4.64 10.31
N THR A 125 4.84 5.29 9.25
CA THR A 125 3.42 5.47 8.94
C THR A 125 2.72 4.14 8.69
N GLU A 126 3.45 3.13 8.19
CA GLU A 126 2.93 1.77 8.06
C GLU A 126 2.63 1.14 9.44
N LEU A 127 3.53 1.31 10.41
CA LEU A 127 3.30 0.84 11.79
C LEU A 127 2.18 1.65 12.48
N ALA A 128 2.17 2.98 12.29
CA ALA A 128 1.15 3.85 12.83
C ALA A 128 -0.26 3.52 12.31
N LYS A 129 -0.38 2.90 11.12
CA LYS A 129 -1.64 2.41 10.57
C LYS A 129 -2.29 1.35 11.45
N ILE A 130 -1.51 0.42 12.00
CA ILE A 130 -2.02 -0.58 12.95
C ILE A 130 -2.53 0.10 14.22
N SER A 131 -1.74 1.03 14.76
CA SER A 131 -2.15 1.82 15.93
C SER A 131 -3.44 2.60 15.66
N PHE A 132 -3.58 3.20 14.47
CA PHE A 132 -4.77 3.92 14.05
C PHE A 132 -6.00 3.01 13.99
N ILE A 133 -5.95 1.85 13.31
CA ILE A 133 -7.12 0.97 13.20
C ILE A 133 -7.57 0.42 14.57
N LEU A 134 -6.62 0.10 15.45
CA LEU A 134 -6.92 -0.35 16.82
C LEU A 134 -7.63 0.75 17.62
N THR A 135 -7.06 1.96 17.66
CA THR A 135 -7.62 3.08 18.44
C THR A 135 -8.91 3.63 17.82
N PHE A 136 -9.01 3.64 16.50
CA PHE A 136 -10.22 4.10 15.82
C PHE A 136 -11.37 3.12 15.98
N ALA A 137 -11.12 1.80 15.90
CA ALA A 137 -12.11 0.76 16.20
C ALA A 137 -12.59 0.86 17.66
N MET A 138 -11.68 1.10 18.60
CA MET A 138 -12.02 1.32 20.01
C MET A 138 -12.90 2.57 20.18
N HIS A 139 -12.53 3.68 19.55
CA HIS A 139 -13.29 4.93 19.59
C HIS A 139 -14.70 4.73 19.03
N LEU A 140 -14.82 4.10 17.84
CA LEU A 140 -16.11 3.76 17.23
C LEU A 140 -16.96 2.83 18.10
N ASN A 141 -16.34 1.87 18.77
CA ASN A 141 -17.05 0.98 19.69
C ASN A 141 -17.57 1.72 20.92
N ASN A 142 -16.79 2.63 21.48
CA ASN A 142 -17.16 3.40 22.70
C ASN A 142 -18.29 4.39 22.45
N VAL A 143 -18.37 4.98 21.25
CA VAL A 143 -19.43 5.95 20.90
C VAL A 143 -20.65 5.32 20.20
N ARG A 144 -20.78 3.98 20.27
CA ARG A 144 -21.80 3.21 19.52
C ARG A 144 -23.20 3.84 19.53
N SER A 145 -23.71 4.21 20.72
CA SER A 145 -25.07 4.75 20.89
C SER A 145 -25.20 6.21 20.44
N ARG A 146 -24.08 6.93 20.32
CA ARG A 146 -24.01 8.36 20.02
C ARG A 146 -23.25 8.66 18.74
N LEU A 147 -23.00 7.64 17.89
CA LEU A 147 -22.21 7.74 16.67
C LEU A 147 -22.70 8.86 15.74
N ASN A 148 -24.01 9.04 15.66
CA ASN A 148 -24.63 10.02 14.78
C ASN A 148 -24.89 11.40 15.46
N GLU A 149 -24.42 11.61 16.69
CA GLU A 149 -24.42 12.91 17.31
C GLU A 149 -23.31 13.79 16.73
N PRO A 150 -23.58 15.04 16.32
CA PRO A 150 -22.57 15.89 15.67
C PRO A 150 -21.29 16.08 16.49
N LYS A 151 -21.41 16.12 17.83
CA LYS A 151 -20.27 16.27 18.74
C LYS A 151 -19.34 15.07 18.72
N GLU A 152 -19.90 13.86 18.75
CA GLU A 152 -19.10 12.62 18.72
C GLU A 152 -18.55 12.36 17.31
N LEU A 153 -19.36 12.66 16.27
CA LEU A 153 -18.87 12.61 14.89
C LEU A 153 -17.70 13.58 14.67
N GLY A 154 -17.76 14.80 15.23
CA GLY A 154 -16.65 15.75 15.16
C GLY A 154 -15.35 15.21 15.76
N LYS A 155 -15.43 14.51 16.92
CA LYS A 155 -14.25 13.87 17.53
C LYS A 155 -13.71 12.71 16.70
N LEU A 156 -14.59 11.91 16.07
CA LEU A 156 -14.20 10.83 15.17
C LEU A 156 -13.51 11.37 13.91
N LEU A 157 -14.05 12.44 13.33
CA LEU A 157 -13.42 13.12 12.19
C LEU A 157 -12.07 13.71 12.57
N LEU A 158 -11.94 14.30 13.75
CA LEU A 158 -10.64 14.77 14.24
C LEU A 158 -9.64 13.61 14.38
N HIS A 159 -10.07 12.46 14.95
CA HIS A 159 -9.23 11.26 15.07
C HIS A 159 -8.80 10.72 13.70
N LEU A 160 -9.64 10.86 12.68
CA LEU A 160 -9.34 10.44 11.29
C LEU A 160 -8.43 11.44 10.57
N PHE A 161 -8.78 12.74 10.60
CA PHE A 161 -8.11 13.75 9.79
C PHE A 161 -6.77 14.22 10.35
N VAL A 162 -6.52 14.10 11.66
CA VAL A 162 -5.20 14.45 12.24
C VAL A 162 -4.09 13.55 11.68
N PRO A 163 -4.20 12.21 11.72
CA PRO A 163 -3.23 11.35 11.05
C PRO A 163 -3.05 11.64 9.56
N ILE A 164 -4.16 11.80 8.83
CA ILE A 164 -4.14 12.09 7.39
C ILE A 164 -3.36 13.38 7.12
N GLY A 165 -3.64 14.45 7.88
CA GLY A 165 -2.96 15.74 7.73
C GLY A 165 -1.46 15.65 8.02
N ILE A 166 -1.07 14.92 9.06
CA ILE A 166 0.34 14.70 9.40
C ILE A 166 1.07 13.98 8.26
N ILE A 167 0.47 12.90 7.73
CA ILE A 167 1.06 12.09 6.66
C ILE A 167 1.13 12.89 5.35
N HIS A 168 0.10 13.69 5.05
CA HIS A 168 0.10 14.59 3.89
C HIS A 168 1.24 15.64 3.98
N ILE A 169 1.47 16.23 5.15
CA ILE A 169 2.56 17.20 5.36
C ILE A 169 3.95 16.54 5.16
N GLN A 170 4.08 15.22 5.37
CA GLN A 170 5.30 14.47 5.08
C GLN A 170 5.55 14.26 3.57
N GLY A 171 4.56 14.59 2.72
CA GLY A 171 4.58 14.34 1.28
C GLY A 171 4.15 12.93 0.88
N ASP A 172 3.53 12.16 1.79
CA ASP A 172 3.07 10.79 1.53
C ASP A 172 1.55 10.75 1.28
N ASP A 173 1.15 11.31 0.15
CA ASP A 173 -0.27 11.39 -0.24
C ASP A 173 -0.90 10.02 -0.46
N GLY A 174 -0.11 9.05 -0.94
CA GLY A 174 -0.58 7.68 -1.14
C GLY A 174 -1.04 7.04 0.17
N THR A 175 -0.21 7.09 1.19
CA THR A 175 -0.55 6.58 2.53
C THR A 175 -1.67 7.39 3.16
N ALA A 176 -1.72 8.72 2.99
CA ALA A 176 -2.79 9.57 3.49
C ALA A 176 -4.17 9.17 2.92
N ILE A 177 -4.26 8.91 1.62
CA ILE A 177 -5.48 8.42 0.94
C ILE A 177 -5.90 7.06 1.53
N ILE A 178 -4.96 6.14 1.74
CA ILE A 178 -5.24 4.83 2.33
C ILE A 178 -5.87 4.97 3.73
N TYR A 179 -5.31 5.84 4.60
CA TYR A 179 -5.91 6.13 5.91
C TYR A 179 -7.33 6.66 5.78
N GLY A 180 -7.57 7.56 4.82
CA GLY A 180 -8.89 8.12 4.52
C GLY A 180 -9.89 7.03 4.14
N ILE A 181 -9.53 6.16 3.20
CA ILE A 181 -10.40 5.08 2.73
C ILE A 181 -10.71 4.11 3.88
N ILE A 182 -9.70 3.67 4.63
CA ILE A 182 -9.88 2.76 5.78
C ILE A 182 -10.81 3.40 6.81
N GLY A 183 -10.58 4.66 7.20
CA GLY A 183 -11.41 5.37 8.16
C GLY A 183 -12.86 5.52 7.70
N CYS A 184 -13.09 5.86 6.42
CA CYS A 184 -14.43 5.92 5.83
C CYS A 184 -15.13 4.55 5.85
N CYS A 185 -14.42 3.48 5.47
CA CYS A 185 -14.95 2.13 5.54
C CYS A 185 -15.32 1.72 6.98
N MET A 186 -14.48 2.09 7.97
CA MET A 186 -14.75 1.83 9.37
C MET A 186 -15.97 2.62 9.89
N LEU A 187 -16.12 3.88 9.52
CA LEU A 187 -17.30 4.71 9.85
C LEU A 187 -18.58 4.12 9.25
N PHE A 188 -18.51 3.68 8.00
CA PHE A 188 -19.61 3.02 7.32
C PHE A 188 -20.00 1.71 8.03
N ALA A 189 -19.01 0.84 8.29
CA ALA A 189 -19.22 -0.43 8.99
C ALA A 189 -19.72 -0.25 10.43
N ALA A 190 -19.36 0.88 11.06
CA ALA A 190 -19.88 1.24 12.39
C ALA A 190 -21.33 1.69 12.38
N GLY A 191 -21.95 1.91 11.22
CA GLY A 191 -23.35 2.34 11.07
C GLY A 191 -23.54 3.85 11.07
N LEU A 192 -22.59 4.60 10.51
CA LEU A 192 -22.77 6.02 10.29
C LEU A 192 -23.97 6.28 9.37
N SER A 193 -24.82 7.24 9.75
CA SER A 193 -26.03 7.57 8.98
C SER A 193 -25.70 8.01 7.56
N TRP A 194 -26.44 7.50 6.58
CA TRP A 194 -26.34 7.87 5.18
C TRP A 194 -26.41 9.38 4.92
N LYS A 195 -27.09 10.12 5.79
CA LYS A 195 -27.16 11.60 5.71
C LYS A 195 -25.76 12.23 5.79
N TYR A 196 -24.91 11.75 6.68
CA TYR A 196 -23.55 12.25 6.83
C TYR A 196 -22.64 11.80 5.67
N ILE A 197 -22.81 10.57 5.20
CA ILE A 197 -22.06 10.02 4.07
C ILE A 197 -22.37 10.83 2.80
N ILE A 198 -23.66 10.97 2.48
CA ILE A 198 -24.10 11.76 1.30
C ILE A 198 -23.69 13.22 1.45
N GLY A 199 -23.84 13.80 2.65
CA GLY A 199 -23.41 15.16 2.94
C GLY A 199 -21.91 15.36 2.76
N ALA A 200 -21.08 14.41 3.18
CA ALA A 200 -19.63 14.45 2.98
C ALA A 200 -19.26 14.39 1.50
N PHE A 201 -19.87 13.47 0.72
CA PHE A 201 -19.66 13.41 -0.72
C PHE A 201 -20.12 14.68 -1.44
N ALA A 202 -21.27 15.24 -1.08
CA ALA A 202 -21.76 16.49 -1.64
C ALA A 202 -20.84 17.67 -1.30
N ALA A 203 -20.36 17.74 -0.05
CA ALA A 203 -19.41 18.78 0.36
C ALA A 203 -18.06 18.64 -0.36
N LEU A 204 -17.55 17.43 -0.53
CA LEU A 204 -16.33 17.16 -1.27
C LEU A 204 -16.47 17.56 -2.76
N ALA A 205 -17.58 17.18 -3.37
CA ALA A 205 -17.88 17.56 -4.76
C ALA A 205 -18.01 19.08 -4.93
N ALA A 206 -18.70 19.75 -4.00
CA ALA A 206 -18.82 21.22 -4.01
C ALA A 206 -17.45 21.89 -3.78
N ALA A 207 -16.63 21.40 -2.84
CA ALA A 207 -15.28 21.89 -2.62
C ALA A 207 -14.40 21.70 -3.87
N ALA A 208 -14.46 20.53 -4.50
CA ALA A 208 -13.75 20.26 -5.75
C ALA A 208 -14.19 21.20 -6.88
N ALA A 209 -15.50 21.46 -7.01
CA ALA A 209 -16.03 22.40 -8.01
C ALA A 209 -15.57 23.84 -7.76
N VAL A 210 -15.59 24.29 -6.50
CA VAL A 210 -15.09 25.63 -6.12
C VAL A 210 -13.58 25.74 -6.38
N VAL A 211 -12.83 24.75 -5.97
CA VAL A 211 -11.39 24.68 -6.19
C VAL A 211 -11.05 24.71 -7.68
N PHE A 212 -11.78 23.96 -8.49
CA PHE A 212 -11.63 23.96 -9.94
C PHE A 212 -12.01 25.32 -10.56
N ALA A 213 -13.13 25.91 -10.13
CA ALA A 213 -13.61 27.18 -10.70
C ALA A 213 -12.72 28.39 -10.37
N PHE A 214 -12.16 28.45 -9.15
CA PHE A 214 -11.42 29.64 -8.68
C PHE A 214 -9.90 29.49 -8.62
N PHE A 215 -9.40 28.27 -8.65
CA PHE A 215 -7.98 27.98 -8.46
C PHE A 215 -7.39 27.10 -9.55
N SER A 216 -8.09 26.86 -10.66
CA SER A 216 -7.61 26.03 -11.77
C SER A 216 -6.21 26.43 -12.23
N ASP A 217 -5.92 27.73 -12.33
CA ASP A 217 -4.61 28.26 -12.77
C ASP A 217 -3.47 27.99 -11.78
N LYS A 218 -3.79 27.76 -10.49
CA LYS A 218 -2.80 27.48 -9.43
C LYS A 218 -2.67 25.99 -9.13
N ILE A 219 -3.79 25.26 -9.15
CA ILE A 219 -3.86 23.84 -8.86
C ILE A 219 -3.42 23.01 -10.06
N GLY A 220 -3.70 23.49 -11.26
CA GLY A 220 -3.27 22.87 -12.52
C GLY A 220 -1.73 22.82 -12.72
N LYS A 221 -0.93 23.20 -11.72
CA LYS A 221 0.55 23.19 -11.79
C LYS A 221 1.19 22.23 -10.77
N GLY A 222 0.41 21.47 -10.00
CA GLY A 222 0.93 20.53 -9.01
C GLY A 222 1.19 19.14 -9.61
N TYR A 223 2.28 18.48 -9.18
CA TYR A 223 2.64 17.12 -9.61
C TYR A 223 1.52 16.10 -9.42
N GLN A 224 0.75 16.20 -8.34
CA GLN A 224 -0.40 15.32 -8.06
C GLN A 224 -1.55 15.52 -9.07
N TRP A 225 -1.80 16.78 -9.47
CA TRP A 225 -2.79 17.09 -10.50
C TRP A 225 -2.44 16.46 -11.84
N TYR A 226 -1.16 16.49 -12.21
CA TYR A 226 -0.72 15.87 -13.47
C TYR A 226 -0.86 14.36 -13.46
N ARG A 227 -0.73 13.70 -12.29
CA ARG A 227 -1.02 12.26 -12.17
C ARG A 227 -2.49 11.94 -12.42
N ILE A 228 -3.42 12.78 -11.93
CA ILE A 228 -4.86 12.63 -12.20
C ILE A 228 -5.14 12.89 -13.69
N LEU A 229 -4.56 13.93 -14.24
CA LEU A 229 -4.72 14.29 -15.64
C LEU A 229 -4.19 13.19 -16.57
N ALA A 230 -3.10 12.52 -16.20
CA ALA A 230 -2.53 11.41 -16.97
C ALA A 230 -3.50 10.24 -17.19
N VAL A 231 -4.44 10.02 -16.26
CA VAL A 231 -5.50 9.03 -16.41
C VAL A 231 -6.63 9.53 -17.32
N ILE A 232 -6.99 10.82 -17.20
CA ILE A 232 -8.15 11.40 -17.90
C ILE A 232 -7.80 11.77 -19.36
N ASP A 233 -6.60 12.30 -19.57
CA ASP A 233 -6.12 12.81 -20.85
C ASP A 233 -4.65 12.44 -21.09
N PRO A 234 -4.35 11.14 -21.29
CA PRO A 234 -2.97 10.66 -21.39
C PRO A 234 -2.22 11.24 -22.61
N ASN A 235 -2.92 11.70 -23.62
CA ASN A 235 -2.35 12.30 -24.84
C ASN A 235 -2.19 13.82 -24.74
N ASN A 236 -2.65 14.44 -23.65
CA ASN A 236 -2.67 15.89 -23.45
C ASN A 236 -3.41 16.64 -24.58
N GLU A 237 -4.54 16.11 -25.02
CA GLU A 237 -5.36 16.73 -26.06
C GLU A 237 -5.95 18.08 -25.61
N THR A 238 -6.18 18.23 -24.29
CA THR A 238 -6.65 19.47 -23.68
C THR A 238 -5.58 20.56 -23.59
N GLY A 239 -4.29 20.21 -23.73
CA GLY A 239 -3.17 21.12 -23.56
C GLY A 239 -2.94 21.61 -22.12
N TRP A 240 -3.51 20.91 -21.12
CA TRP A 240 -3.38 21.27 -19.70
C TRP A 240 -2.09 20.81 -19.04
N ALA A 241 -1.33 19.95 -19.72
CA ALA A 241 -0.03 19.53 -19.23
C ALA A 241 0.99 20.68 -19.25
N PRO A 242 1.90 20.73 -18.27
CA PRO A 242 2.81 21.88 -18.12
C PRO A 242 3.85 21.93 -19.25
N SER A 243 4.90 21.17 -19.12
CA SER A 243 5.92 20.99 -20.15
C SER A 243 5.85 19.58 -20.69
N GLU A 244 6.22 19.41 -21.95
CA GLU A 244 6.24 18.11 -22.61
C GLU A 244 7.15 17.11 -21.88
N THR A 245 8.25 17.58 -21.30
CA THR A 245 9.20 16.73 -20.56
C THR A 245 8.62 16.22 -19.25
N ILE A 246 7.99 17.09 -18.44
CA ILE A 246 7.35 16.67 -17.17
C ILE A 246 6.19 15.73 -17.46
N TRP A 247 5.39 16.05 -18.46
CA TRP A 247 4.25 15.24 -18.87
C TRP A 247 4.67 13.84 -19.29
N LYS A 248 5.65 13.73 -20.19
CA LYS A 248 6.20 12.45 -20.65
C LYS A 248 6.69 11.59 -19.49
N ASN A 249 7.35 12.17 -18.48
CA ASN A 249 7.82 11.42 -17.32
C ASN A 249 6.67 10.85 -16.48
N ILE A 250 5.58 11.60 -16.29
CA ILE A 250 4.42 11.16 -15.50
C ILE A 250 3.65 10.05 -16.23
N VAL A 251 3.37 10.26 -17.52
CA VAL A 251 2.62 9.30 -18.35
C VAL A 251 3.44 8.05 -18.66
N TYR A 252 4.77 8.22 -18.80
CA TYR A 252 5.69 7.13 -19.13
C TYR A 252 5.54 5.92 -18.23
N GLN A 253 5.52 6.13 -16.93
CA GLN A 253 5.44 5.05 -15.93
C GLN A 253 4.15 4.23 -16.11
N GLN A 254 3.03 4.91 -16.29
CA GLN A 254 1.72 4.27 -16.49
C GLN A 254 1.64 3.55 -17.82
N GLN A 255 2.05 4.19 -18.91
CA GLN A 255 2.05 3.59 -20.25
C GLN A 255 2.94 2.34 -20.31
N ARG A 256 4.10 2.34 -19.64
CA ARG A 256 4.97 1.16 -19.58
C ARG A 256 4.34 0.01 -18.82
N GLY A 257 3.58 0.30 -17.74
CA GLY A 257 2.77 -0.70 -17.04
C GLY A 257 1.71 -1.32 -17.95
N GLU A 258 0.94 -0.50 -18.66
CA GLU A 258 -0.09 -0.94 -19.61
C GLU A 258 0.48 -1.77 -20.77
N ILE A 259 1.60 -1.33 -21.35
CA ILE A 259 2.30 -2.06 -22.41
C ILE A 259 2.78 -3.43 -21.90
N ALA A 260 3.33 -3.49 -20.69
CA ALA A 260 3.78 -4.74 -20.09
C ALA A 260 2.61 -5.72 -19.90
N ILE A 261 1.50 -5.26 -19.32
CA ILE A 261 0.29 -6.07 -19.15
C ILE A 261 -0.22 -6.56 -20.50
N GLY A 262 -0.36 -5.67 -21.49
CA GLY A 262 -0.86 -6.02 -22.83
C GLY A 262 0.07 -6.98 -23.57
N SER A 263 1.39 -6.83 -23.39
CA SER A 263 2.39 -7.67 -24.06
C SER A 263 2.44 -9.11 -23.52
N GLY A 264 1.92 -9.35 -22.30
CA GLY A 264 1.81 -10.69 -21.72
C GLY A 264 0.81 -11.60 -22.41
N GLY A 265 -0.18 -11.05 -23.13
CA GLY A 265 -1.18 -11.82 -23.83
C GLY A 265 -1.92 -12.82 -22.95
N PHE A 266 -2.30 -13.99 -23.51
CA PHE A 266 -3.11 -14.96 -22.76
C PHE A 266 -2.29 -15.79 -21.77
N SER A 267 -1.13 -16.32 -22.16
CA SER A 267 -0.31 -17.26 -21.37
C SER A 267 0.94 -16.64 -20.77
N GLY A 268 1.21 -15.35 -21.04
CA GLY A 268 2.46 -14.71 -20.67
C GLY A 268 3.60 -14.99 -21.65
N LYS A 269 4.69 -14.23 -21.52
CA LYS A 269 5.93 -14.47 -22.28
C LYS A 269 6.75 -15.62 -21.72
N GLY A 270 6.44 -16.04 -20.51
CA GLY A 270 7.21 -17.00 -19.75
C GLY A 270 8.00 -16.36 -18.62
N TRP A 271 8.29 -17.16 -17.60
CA TRP A 271 9.07 -16.72 -16.45
C TRP A 271 10.49 -16.32 -16.90
N MET A 272 10.93 -15.14 -16.49
CA MET A 272 12.17 -14.51 -16.92
C MET A 272 12.23 -14.06 -18.40
N GLU A 273 11.12 -14.08 -19.15
CA GLU A 273 11.09 -13.70 -20.56
C GLU A 273 10.43 -12.32 -20.78
N GLY A 274 10.10 -11.58 -19.71
CA GLY A 274 9.51 -10.25 -19.76
C GLY A 274 10.46 -9.21 -20.35
N THR A 275 10.17 -8.66 -21.52
CA THR A 275 11.03 -7.72 -22.22
C THR A 275 11.01 -6.33 -21.61
N GLN A 276 9.84 -5.84 -21.15
CA GLN A 276 9.74 -4.51 -20.55
C GLN A 276 10.48 -4.41 -19.21
N ALA A 277 10.44 -5.49 -18.42
CA ALA A 277 11.17 -5.57 -17.16
C ALA A 277 12.68 -5.68 -17.39
N HIS A 278 13.14 -6.44 -18.40
CA HIS A 278 14.56 -6.67 -18.66
C HIS A 278 15.26 -5.47 -19.28
N LEU A 279 14.56 -4.71 -20.12
CA LEU A 279 15.11 -3.54 -20.80
C LEU A 279 15.02 -2.26 -19.93
N ASP A 280 14.67 -2.40 -18.65
CA ASP A 280 14.61 -1.28 -17.69
C ASP A 280 13.54 -0.23 -18.04
N PHE A 281 12.50 -0.63 -18.81
CA PHE A 281 11.47 0.32 -19.24
C PHE A 281 10.42 0.60 -18.17
N ILE A 282 10.28 -0.26 -17.15
CA ILE A 282 9.30 -0.09 -16.07
C ILE A 282 10.02 0.50 -14.85
N PRO A 283 9.78 1.79 -14.52
CA PRO A 283 10.25 2.35 -13.25
C PRO A 283 9.60 1.63 -12.07
N GLU A 284 10.27 1.60 -10.91
CA GLU A 284 9.75 0.99 -9.67
C GLU A 284 9.15 -0.43 -9.84
N ARG A 285 9.70 -1.21 -10.78
CA ARG A 285 9.25 -2.56 -11.16
C ARG A 285 9.29 -3.60 -10.03
N THR A 286 10.09 -3.36 -8.99
CA THR A 286 10.19 -4.28 -7.84
C THR A 286 9.20 -3.93 -6.72
N SER A 287 8.72 -2.70 -6.67
CA SER A 287 7.79 -2.20 -5.66
C SER A 287 6.38 -2.01 -6.23
N ASP A 288 6.10 -0.85 -6.76
CA ASP A 288 4.74 -0.43 -7.09
C ASP A 288 4.23 -1.00 -8.41
N PHE A 289 5.13 -1.26 -9.36
CA PHE A 289 4.82 -1.81 -10.68
C PHE A 289 5.15 -3.30 -10.84
N LEU A 290 5.33 -4.03 -9.75
CA LEU A 290 5.60 -5.48 -9.82
C LEU A 290 4.45 -6.25 -10.48
N PHE A 291 3.20 -5.78 -10.35
CA PHE A 291 2.04 -6.37 -11.05
C PHE A 291 2.20 -6.32 -12.58
N ALA A 292 2.80 -5.25 -13.15
CA ALA A 292 3.07 -5.17 -14.59
C ALA A 292 4.06 -6.25 -15.04
N VAL A 293 5.14 -6.46 -14.28
CA VAL A 293 6.14 -7.50 -14.54
C VAL A 293 5.51 -8.88 -14.48
N PHE A 294 4.72 -9.14 -13.43
CA PHE A 294 4.00 -10.39 -13.27
C PHE A 294 3.04 -10.64 -14.43
N SER A 295 2.31 -9.61 -14.86
CA SER A 295 1.36 -9.70 -15.97
C SER A 295 2.04 -9.97 -17.31
N GLU A 296 3.22 -9.40 -17.53
CA GLU A 296 4.03 -9.66 -18.72
C GLU A 296 4.51 -11.12 -18.79
N GLU A 297 4.98 -11.65 -17.66
CA GLU A 297 5.55 -13.00 -17.58
C GLU A 297 4.49 -14.10 -17.58
N PHE A 298 3.36 -13.90 -16.86
CA PHE A 298 2.33 -14.94 -16.65
C PHE A 298 1.03 -14.70 -17.42
N GLY A 299 0.88 -13.55 -18.08
CA GLY A 299 -0.26 -13.22 -18.93
C GLY A 299 -1.61 -13.17 -18.22
N PHE A 300 -2.68 -13.27 -19.00
CA PHE A 300 -4.06 -13.20 -18.51
C PHE A 300 -4.37 -14.34 -17.52
N VAL A 301 -3.92 -15.56 -17.79
CA VAL A 301 -4.18 -16.72 -16.91
C VAL A 301 -3.52 -16.51 -15.55
N GLY A 302 -2.26 -16.06 -15.52
CA GLY A 302 -1.58 -15.72 -14.26
C GLY A 302 -2.29 -14.62 -13.47
N ASN A 303 -2.74 -13.57 -14.15
CA ASN A 303 -3.51 -12.49 -13.55
C ASN A 303 -4.84 -12.96 -12.96
N LEU A 304 -5.54 -13.88 -13.64
CA LEU A 304 -6.78 -14.46 -13.13
C LEU A 304 -6.54 -15.29 -11.86
N VAL A 305 -5.48 -16.09 -11.83
CA VAL A 305 -5.08 -16.84 -10.62
C VAL A 305 -4.73 -15.89 -9.47
N LEU A 306 -3.94 -14.86 -9.75
CA LEU A 306 -3.55 -13.86 -8.76
C LEU A 306 -4.78 -13.12 -8.20
N LEU A 307 -5.70 -12.69 -9.06
CA LEU A 307 -6.94 -12.04 -8.67
C LEU A 307 -7.83 -12.95 -7.82
N ALA A 308 -7.91 -14.24 -8.16
CA ALA A 308 -8.65 -15.23 -7.37
C ALA A 308 -8.05 -15.41 -5.97
N LEU A 309 -6.72 -15.41 -5.85
CA LEU A 309 -6.02 -15.48 -4.56
C LEU A 309 -6.30 -14.23 -3.69
N TYR A 310 -6.22 -13.02 -4.26
CA TYR A 310 -6.59 -11.80 -3.53
C TYR A 310 -8.07 -11.76 -3.16
N THR A 311 -8.95 -12.20 -4.06
CA THR A 311 -10.38 -12.31 -3.77
C THR A 311 -10.65 -13.26 -2.59
N ALA A 312 -9.96 -14.40 -2.55
CA ALA A 312 -10.05 -15.34 -1.43
C ALA A 312 -9.50 -14.75 -0.13
N LEU A 313 -8.37 -14.03 -0.18
CA LEU A 313 -7.76 -13.37 0.98
C LEU A 313 -8.68 -12.28 1.56
N ILE A 314 -9.17 -11.39 0.71
CA ILE A 314 -10.06 -10.28 1.06
C ILE A 314 -11.42 -10.81 1.53
N GLY A 315 -11.99 -11.75 0.78
CA GLY A 315 -13.27 -12.38 1.13
C GLY A 315 -13.21 -13.11 2.47
N ARG A 316 -12.09 -13.80 2.77
CA ARG A 316 -11.89 -14.43 4.08
C ARG A 316 -11.78 -13.40 5.20
N SER A 317 -11.14 -12.25 4.96
CA SER A 317 -11.05 -11.16 5.94
C SER A 317 -12.44 -10.62 6.30
N PHE A 318 -13.27 -10.34 5.30
CA PHE A 318 -14.64 -9.88 5.51
C PHE A 318 -15.56 -10.97 6.09
N TYR A 319 -15.31 -12.25 5.75
CA TYR A 319 -16.01 -13.37 6.40
C TYR A 319 -15.72 -13.40 7.91
N ILE A 320 -14.44 -13.26 8.32
CA ILE A 320 -14.08 -13.18 9.74
C ILE A 320 -14.75 -11.97 10.38
N ALA A 321 -14.76 -10.80 9.72
CA ALA A 321 -15.42 -9.60 10.22
C ALA A 321 -16.94 -9.81 10.41
N ALA A 322 -17.60 -10.50 9.48
CA ALA A 322 -19.04 -10.74 9.55
C ALA A 322 -19.45 -11.66 10.72
N PHE A 323 -18.61 -12.67 11.03
CA PHE A 323 -18.91 -13.68 12.04
C PHE A 323 -18.14 -13.50 13.35
N ALA A 324 -17.38 -12.42 13.51
CA ALA A 324 -16.72 -12.11 14.78
C ALA A 324 -17.73 -11.79 15.89
N GLU A 325 -17.44 -12.18 17.13
CA GLU A 325 -18.39 -12.13 18.24
C GLU A 325 -18.72 -10.71 18.65
N THR A 326 -17.71 -9.88 18.85
CA THR A 326 -17.89 -8.53 19.36
C THR A 326 -17.94 -7.48 18.24
N ARG A 327 -18.61 -6.35 18.50
CA ARG A 327 -18.61 -5.24 17.55
C ARG A 327 -17.19 -4.71 17.30
N PHE A 328 -16.36 -4.67 18.33
CA PHE A 328 -14.97 -4.24 18.21
C PHE A 328 -14.19 -5.16 17.26
N SER A 329 -14.28 -6.48 17.43
CA SER A 329 -13.59 -7.44 16.55
C SER A 329 -14.11 -7.39 15.11
N ARG A 330 -15.42 -7.14 14.90
CA ARG A 330 -15.98 -6.90 13.55
C ARG A 330 -15.36 -5.69 12.88
N LEU A 331 -15.27 -4.56 13.59
CA LEU A 331 -14.67 -3.33 13.06
C LEU A 331 -13.19 -3.51 12.76
N LEU A 332 -12.46 -4.18 13.64
CA LEU A 332 -11.03 -4.43 13.49
C LEU A 332 -10.74 -5.36 12.32
N ALA A 333 -11.41 -6.50 12.23
CA ALA A 333 -11.26 -7.44 11.13
C ALA A 333 -11.71 -6.82 9.79
N GLY A 334 -12.79 -6.04 9.80
CA GLY A 334 -13.26 -5.29 8.65
C GLY A 334 -12.25 -4.25 8.18
N ALA A 335 -11.62 -3.51 9.09
CA ALA A 335 -10.56 -2.55 8.77
C ALA A 335 -9.36 -3.22 8.08
N ILE A 336 -8.93 -4.38 8.59
CA ILE A 336 -7.83 -5.14 7.97
C ILE A 336 -8.24 -5.67 6.58
N GLY A 337 -9.48 -6.14 6.42
CA GLY A 337 -10.03 -6.52 5.12
C GLY A 337 -10.04 -5.35 4.14
N CYS A 338 -10.40 -4.15 4.61
CA CYS A 338 -10.32 -2.91 3.83
C CYS A 338 -8.88 -2.55 3.45
N ILE A 339 -7.89 -2.77 4.33
CA ILE A 339 -6.47 -2.57 3.98
C ILE A 339 -6.12 -3.46 2.79
N PHE A 340 -6.35 -4.77 2.87
CA PHE A 340 -6.01 -5.68 1.78
C PHE A 340 -6.75 -5.34 0.49
N PHE A 341 -8.04 -5.02 0.57
CA PHE A 341 -8.82 -4.61 -0.59
C PHE A 341 -8.28 -3.33 -1.22
N THR A 342 -8.07 -2.28 -0.42
CA THR A 342 -7.66 -0.97 -0.92
C THR A 342 -6.28 -1.01 -1.55
N TYR A 343 -5.32 -1.67 -0.91
CA TYR A 343 -3.97 -1.83 -1.47
C TYR A 343 -4.00 -2.61 -2.80
N THR A 344 -4.73 -3.73 -2.85
CA THR A 344 -4.85 -4.53 -4.08
C THR A 344 -5.53 -3.75 -5.19
N PHE A 345 -6.67 -3.12 -4.89
CA PHE A 345 -7.45 -2.37 -5.87
C PHE A 345 -6.70 -1.15 -6.40
N VAL A 346 -6.07 -0.38 -5.51
CA VAL A 346 -5.32 0.83 -5.90
C VAL A 346 -4.08 0.45 -6.69
N ASN A 347 -3.30 -0.56 -6.26
CA ASN A 347 -2.11 -0.99 -6.98
C ASN A 347 -2.44 -1.52 -8.37
N MET A 348 -3.34 -2.51 -8.48
CA MET A 348 -3.72 -3.06 -9.78
C MET A 348 -4.37 -1.98 -10.66
N GLY A 349 -5.19 -1.09 -10.08
CA GLY A 349 -5.85 0.00 -10.80
C GLY A 349 -4.87 1.03 -11.36
N MET A 350 -3.83 1.42 -10.58
CA MET A 350 -2.85 2.38 -11.07
C MET A 350 -1.92 1.80 -12.14
N VAL A 351 -1.55 0.53 -12.00
CA VAL A 351 -0.69 -0.15 -12.98
C VAL A 351 -1.42 -0.43 -14.30
N SER A 352 -2.74 -0.64 -14.24
CA SER A 352 -3.61 -0.85 -15.42
C SER A 352 -4.18 0.45 -16.02
N GLY A 353 -3.76 1.64 -15.55
CA GLY A 353 -4.20 2.91 -16.09
C GLY A 353 -5.60 3.38 -15.66
N ILE A 354 -6.28 2.64 -14.78
CA ILE A 354 -7.63 2.99 -14.29
C ILE A 354 -7.57 4.08 -13.21
N LEU A 355 -6.51 4.05 -12.38
CA LEU A 355 -6.29 5.00 -11.29
C LEU A 355 -4.97 5.75 -11.46
N PRO A 356 -4.86 6.95 -10.89
CA PRO A 356 -3.60 7.69 -10.91
C PRO A 356 -2.51 6.95 -10.11
N VAL A 357 -1.26 7.11 -10.53
CA VAL A 357 -0.11 6.51 -9.85
C VAL A 357 0.09 7.19 -8.50
N VAL A 358 -0.09 6.46 -7.40
CA VAL A 358 0.01 6.97 -6.02
C VAL A 358 1.11 6.29 -5.19
N GLY A 359 1.86 5.35 -5.77
CA GLY A 359 2.98 4.70 -5.07
C GLY A 359 2.53 3.76 -3.94
N VAL A 360 1.57 2.88 -4.21
CA VAL A 360 1.02 1.93 -3.24
C VAL A 360 1.45 0.51 -3.61
N PRO A 361 2.13 -0.22 -2.71
CA PRO A 361 2.60 -1.58 -3.01
C PRO A 361 1.46 -2.61 -3.04
N LEU A 362 1.62 -3.65 -3.84
CA LEU A 362 0.70 -4.79 -3.87
C LEU A 362 0.94 -5.69 -2.62
N PRO A 363 -0.08 -5.98 -1.80
CA PRO A 363 0.08 -6.72 -0.56
C PRO A 363 0.80 -8.07 -0.74
N PHE A 364 1.76 -8.36 0.12
CA PHE A 364 2.57 -9.59 0.14
C PHE A 364 3.45 -9.83 -1.10
N MET A 365 3.20 -9.14 -2.20
CA MET A 365 3.89 -9.37 -3.47
C MET A 365 4.99 -8.33 -3.71
N SER A 366 4.70 -7.04 -3.55
CA SER A 366 5.68 -5.97 -3.76
C SER A 366 6.87 -6.06 -2.80
N TYR A 367 8.04 -5.66 -3.30
CA TYR A 367 9.22 -5.51 -2.46
C TYR A 367 9.01 -4.41 -1.42
N GLY A 368 9.14 -4.78 -0.15
CA GLY A 368 9.00 -3.84 0.95
C GLY A 368 9.01 -4.56 2.31
N GLY A 369 10.16 -4.59 2.97
CA GLY A 369 10.31 -5.31 4.24
C GLY A 369 9.33 -4.83 5.33
N THR A 370 9.15 -3.52 5.47
CA THR A 370 8.20 -2.94 6.45
C THR A 370 6.76 -3.32 6.12
N ALA A 371 6.36 -3.19 4.85
CA ALA A 371 5.01 -3.52 4.41
C ALA A 371 4.68 -4.99 4.70
N LEU A 372 5.60 -5.92 4.42
CA LEU A 372 5.43 -7.35 4.72
C LEU A 372 5.28 -7.62 6.22
N LEU A 373 6.07 -6.97 7.05
CA LEU A 373 5.97 -7.11 8.51
C LEU A 373 4.60 -6.64 9.01
N ILE A 374 4.12 -5.49 8.53
CA ILE A 374 2.81 -4.94 8.90
C ILE A 374 1.66 -5.82 8.41
N LEU A 375 1.76 -6.35 7.19
CA LEU A 375 0.79 -7.33 6.68
C LEU A 375 0.79 -8.62 7.50
N GLY A 376 1.96 -9.03 8.02
CA GLY A 376 2.09 -10.12 8.99
C GLY A 376 1.35 -9.82 10.31
N VAL A 377 1.51 -8.60 10.84
CA VAL A 377 0.75 -8.13 12.04
C VAL A 377 -0.75 -8.14 11.76
N CYS A 378 -1.21 -7.59 10.63
CA CYS A 378 -2.61 -7.61 10.22
C CYS A 378 -3.16 -9.04 10.16
N THR A 379 -2.41 -9.95 9.55
CA THR A 379 -2.77 -11.37 9.45
C THR A 379 -2.87 -12.03 10.83
N GLY A 380 -1.90 -11.77 11.71
CA GLY A 380 -1.90 -12.28 13.08
C GLY A 380 -3.12 -11.81 13.89
N ILE A 381 -3.47 -10.53 13.81
CA ILE A 381 -4.68 -9.98 14.44
C ILE A 381 -5.94 -10.66 13.89
N LEU A 382 -6.05 -10.84 12.57
CA LEU A 382 -7.19 -11.54 11.96
C LEU A 382 -7.30 -12.99 12.42
N LEU A 383 -6.17 -13.69 12.57
CA LEU A 383 -6.14 -15.05 13.08
C LEU A 383 -6.59 -15.10 14.54
N SER A 384 -6.13 -14.15 15.38
CA SER A 384 -6.56 -14.02 16.77
C SER A 384 -8.09 -13.79 16.87
N VAL A 385 -8.65 -12.87 16.08
CA VAL A 385 -10.11 -12.65 16.01
C VAL A 385 -10.84 -13.90 15.52
N SER A 386 -10.31 -14.62 14.53
CA SER A 386 -10.93 -15.85 14.01
C SER A 386 -10.88 -17.02 14.99
N ALA A 387 -9.90 -17.05 15.88
CA ALA A 387 -9.81 -18.09 16.91
C ALA A 387 -10.87 -17.94 17.98
N GLU A 388 -11.19 -16.69 18.38
CA GLU A 388 -12.26 -16.38 19.34
C GLU A 388 -13.65 -16.86 18.85
N SER A 389 -13.95 -16.66 17.55
CA SER A 389 -15.24 -17.03 16.98
C SER A 389 -15.50 -18.53 16.83
N LYS A 390 -14.56 -19.39 17.28
CA LYS A 390 -14.71 -20.85 17.26
C LYS A 390 -14.99 -21.46 18.62
N HIS A 391 -14.93 -20.68 19.68
CA HIS A 391 -15.27 -21.05 21.05
C HIS A 391 -16.58 -20.41 21.49
#